data_571b0df29f9ad8209818cd898c098043
#
_entry.id   571b0df29f9ad8209818cd898c098043
#
_cell.length_a   1.000
_cell.length_b   1.000
_cell.length_c   1.000
_cell.angle_alpha   90.00
_cell.angle_beta   90.00
_cell.angle_gamma   90.00
#
_symmetry.space_group_name_H-M   'P 1'
#
loop_
_entity.id
_entity.type
_entity.pdbx_description
1 polymer ?
#
loop_
_entity_poly.entity_id
_entity_poly.type
_entity_poly.pdbx_seq_one_letter_code
_entity_poly.pdbx_strand_id
1 'polypeptide(L)'
;MPLLRLLISVVAALVLTGAGASMANASPGLCVGPVCGDEFSRSASYHWQLRLRVSDQRGHRERLVVDCRSGRLSPAEGLVERGHAQAVARRACRLAAEGVA
;
A
#
# COMPACT_ATOMS: atom_id res chain seq x y z
N MET A 1 48.40 6.59 -10.49
CA MET A 1 47.60 7.42 -11.39
C MET A 1 46.43 8.04 -10.61
N PRO A 2 46.58 9.25 -10.11
CA PRO A 2 45.58 9.83 -9.24
C PRO A 2 44.26 10.13 -9.94
N LEU A 3 44.28 10.40 -11.25
CA LEU A 3 43.07 10.68 -12.01
C LEU A 3 42.10 9.49 -12.12
N LEU A 4 42.66 8.28 -12.24
CA LEU A 4 41.88 7.07 -12.33
C LEU A 4 41.12 6.79 -11.02
N ARG A 5 41.76 7.03 -9.88
CA ARG A 5 41.13 6.88 -8.56
C ARG A 5 39.99 7.84 -8.35
N LEU A 6 40.12 9.07 -8.80
CA LEU A 6 39.07 10.08 -8.72
C LEU A 6 37.84 9.68 -9.54
N LEU A 7 38.03 9.16 -10.74
CA LEU A 7 36.93 8.69 -11.60
C LEU A 7 36.18 7.53 -10.97
N ILE A 8 36.85 6.57 -10.38
CA ILE A 8 36.22 5.44 -9.70
C ILE A 8 35.37 5.92 -8.51
N SER A 9 35.84 6.87 -7.75
CA SER A 9 35.12 7.44 -6.61
C SER A 9 33.83 8.12 -7.03
N VAL A 10 33.84 8.87 -8.12
CA VAL A 10 32.65 9.55 -8.66
C VAL A 10 31.59 8.55 -9.13
N VAL A 11 32.00 7.49 -9.82
CA VAL A 11 31.08 6.45 -10.30
C VAL A 11 30.41 5.74 -9.13
N ALA A 12 31.15 5.41 -8.08
CA ALA A 12 30.61 4.78 -6.88
C ALA A 12 29.56 5.66 -6.19
N ALA A 13 29.79 6.95 -6.10
CA ALA A 13 28.86 7.90 -5.51
C ALA A 13 27.54 7.98 -6.30
N LEU A 14 27.60 7.98 -7.63
CA LEU A 14 26.42 8.00 -8.48
C LEU A 14 25.57 6.74 -8.33
N VAL A 15 26.18 5.58 -8.22
CA VAL A 15 25.44 4.31 -8.02
C VAL A 15 24.69 4.32 -6.69
N LEU A 16 25.29 4.78 -5.62
CA LEU A 16 24.65 4.88 -4.31
C LEU A 16 23.47 5.84 -4.31
N THR A 17 23.57 6.96 -4.99
CA THR A 17 22.51 7.94 -5.10
C THR A 17 21.31 7.38 -5.88
N GLY A 18 21.55 6.65 -6.96
CA GLY A 18 20.49 6.01 -7.75
C GLY A 18 19.71 4.97 -6.97
N ALA A 19 20.39 4.14 -6.18
CA ALA A 19 19.73 3.12 -5.35
C ALA A 19 18.83 3.76 -4.28
N GLY A 20 19.29 4.83 -3.63
CA GLY A 20 18.51 5.55 -2.63
C GLY A 20 17.24 6.19 -3.21
N ALA A 21 17.31 6.77 -4.41
CA ALA A 21 16.17 7.38 -5.09
C ALA A 21 15.09 6.35 -5.45
N SER A 22 15.47 5.14 -5.89
CA SER A 22 14.51 4.08 -6.22
C SER A 22 13.69 3.63 -5.02
N MET A 23 14.29 3.54 -3.85
CA MET A 23 13.59 3.12 -2.63
C MET A 23 12.63 4.19 -2.11
N ALA A 24 12.93 5.47 -2.32
CA ALA A 24 12.10 6.57 -1.84
C ALA A 24 10.74 6.64 -2.53
N ASN A 25 10.60 6.09 -3.74
CA ASN A 25 9.36 6.12 -4.51
C ASN A 25 8.44 4.93 -4.27
N ALA A 26 8.86 3.96 -3.47
CA ALA A 26 8.03 2.81 -3.15
C ALA A 26 6.94 3.25 -2.17
N SER A 27 5.69 3.27 -2.63
CA SER A 27 4.55 3.55 -1.77
C SER A 27 4.27 2.31 -0.93
N PRO A 28 4.35 2.38 0.41
CA PRO A 28 4.07 1.22 1.24
C PRO A 28 2.58 0.92 1.22
N GLY A 29 2.21 -0.25 0.73
CA GLY A 29 0.86 -0.77 0.89
C GLY A 29 0.62 -1.17 2.33
N LEU A 30 -0.66 -1.23 2.70
CA LEU A 30 -1.08 -1.73 3.99
C LEU A 30 -1.29 -3.24 3.88
N CYS A 31 -0.48 -4.03 4.56
CA CYS A 31 -0.53 -5.48 4.44
C CYS A 31 -0.87 -6.16 5.76
N VAL A 32 -1.70 -7.21 5.68
CA VAL A 32 -1.97 -8.14 6.77
C VAL A 32 -1.83 -9.55 6.20
N GLY A 33 -0.84 -10.30 6.65
CA GLY A 33 -0.52 -11.60 6.08
C GLY A 33 -0.20 -11.47 4.58
N PRO A 34 -0.77 -12.34 3.75
CA PRO A 34 -0.51 -12.32 2.31
C PRO A 34 -1.31 -11.27 1.54
N VAL A 35 -2.16 -10.49 2.20
CA VAL A 35 -3.06 -9.53 1.56
C VAL A 35 -2.61 -8.12 1.84
N CYS A 36 -2.50 -7.33 0.78
CA CYS A 36 -2.15 -5.92 0.85
C CYS A 36 -3.27 -5.06 0.25
N GLY A 37 -3.48 -3.90 0.83
CA GLY A 37 -4.42 -2.91 0.33
C GLY A 37 -3.73 -1.62 -0.08
N ASP A 38 -4.27 -0.97 -1.09
CA ASP A 38 -3.80 0.33 -1.56
C ASP A 38 -4.96 1.12 -2.19
N GLU A 39 -4.65 2.28 -2.75
CA GLU A 39 -5.63 3.17 -3.39
C GLU A 39 -6.82 3.50 -2.48
N PHE A 40 -6.52 3.84 -1.24
CA PHE A 40 -7.55 4.19 -0.26
C PHE A 40 -8.19 5.53 -0.60
N SER A 41 -9.51 5.57 -0.63
CA SER A 41 -10.25 6.82 -0.82
C SER A 41 -11.55 6.79 -0.04
N ARG A 42 -11.93 7.95 0.49
CA ARG A 42 -13.18 8.09 1.22
C ARG A 42 -14.30 8.43 0.24
N SER A 43 -15.48 7.83 0.46
CA SER A 43 -16.65 8.17 -0.34
C SER A 43 -17.06 9.63 -0.11
N ALA A 44 -17.36 10.35 -1.18
CA ALA A 44 -17.84 11.72 -1.08
C ALA A 44 -19.24 11.81 -0.49
N SER A 45 -20.09 10.80 -0.77
CA SER A 45 -21.48 10.78 -0.30
C SER A 45 -21.63 10.21 1.11
N TYR A 46 -20.80 9.24 1.46
CA TYR A 46 -20.89 8.53 2.74
C TYR A 46 -19.49 8.51 3.39
N HIS A 47 -19.21 9.47 4.22
CA HIS A 47 -17.88 9.67 4.80
C HIS A 47 -17.38 8.51 5.68
N TRP A 48 -18.29 7.62 6.10
CA TRP A 48 -17.94 6.40 6.84
C TRP A 48 -17.53 5.23 5.94
N GLN A 49 -17.70 5.36 4.62
CA GLN A 49 -17.30 4.34 3.65
C GLN A 49 -15.92 4.65 3.10
N LEU A 50 -15.07 3.63 3.10
CA LEU A 50 -13.74 3.70 2.55
C LEU A 50 -13.64 2.72 1.38
N ARG A 51 -13.14 3.21 0.26
CA ARG A 51 -12.84 2.38 -0.91
C ARG A 51 -11.39 2.01 -0.91
N LEU A 52 -11.09 0.78 -1.25
CA LEU A 52 -9.71 0.30 -1.33
C LEU A 52 -9.59 -0.81 -2.37
N ARG A 53 -8.37 -1.02 -2.81
CA ARG A 53 -8.02 -2.16 -3.65
C ARG A 53 -7.19 -3.11 -2.82
N VAL A 54 -7.54 -4.41 -2.83
CA VAL A 54 -6.77 -5.45 -2.16
C VAL A 54 -6.17 -6.39 -3.20
N SER A 55 -5.02 -6.93 -2.86
CA SER A 55 -4.32 -7.90 -3.70
C SER A 55 -3.65 -8.95 -2.82
N ASP A 56 -3.50 -10.16 -3.35
CA ASP A 56 -2.79 -11.24 -2.69
C ASP A 56 -1.54 -11.64 -3.46
N GLN A 57 -0.79 -12.59 -2.92
CA GLN A 57 0.44 -13.06 -3.54
C GLN A 57 0.23 -13.95 -4.78
N ARG A 58 -1.02 -14.37 -5.03
CA ARG A 58 -1.39 -15.17 -6.18
C ARG A 58 -1.77 -14.33 -7.40
N GLY A 59 -1.74 -13.00 -7.26
CA GLY A 59 -2.09 -12.08 -8.31
C GLY A 59 -3.56 -11.71 -8.37
N HIS A 60 -4.38 -12.14 -7.41
CA HIS A 60 -5.77 -11.69 -7.33
C HIS A 60 -5.82 -10.26 -6.86
N ARG A 61 -6.68 -9.47 -7.52
CA ARG A 61 -6.91 -8.07 -7.18
C ARG A 61 -8.39 -7.80 -7.24
N GLU A 62 -8.89 -7.02 -6.30
CA GLU A 62 -10.27 -6.60 -6.32
C GLU A 62 -10.46 -5.28 -5.58
N ARG A 63 -11.51 -4.55 -5.96
CA ARG A 63 -11.89 -3.33 -5.28
C ARG A 63 -12.96 -3.64 -4.25
N LEU A 64 -12.79 -3.08 -3.07
CA LEU A 64 -13.68 -3.28 -1.94
C LEU A 64 -14.17 -1.94 -1.42
N VAL A 65 -15.34 -1.98 -0.81
CA VAL A 65 -15.85 -0.88 0.01
C VAL A 65 -16.03 -1.42 1.42
N VAL A 66 -15.51 -0.71 2.41
CA VAL A 66 -15.71 -1.06 3.82
C VAL A 66 -16.54 0.03 4.49
N ASP A 67 -17.54 -0.40 5.27
CA ASP A 67 -18.25 0.49 6.18
C ASP A 67 -17.47 0.54 7.49
N CYS A 68 -16.78 1.66 7.75
CA CYS A 68 -15.93 1.79 8.93
C CYS A 68 -16.70 1.78 10.25
N ARG A 69 -18.02 1.98 10.22
CA ARG A 69 -18.88 1.92 11.43
C ARG A 69 -19.13 0.48 11.86
N SER A 70 -19.33 -0.42 10.90
CA SER A 70 -19.68 -1.82 11.18
C SER A 70 -18.53 -2.80 10.86
N GLY A 71 -17.59 -2.39 10.03
CA GLY A 71 -16.54 -3.25 9.51
C GLY A 71 -16.97 -4.13 8.35
N ARG A 72 -18.20 -3.94 7.84
CA ARG A 72 -18.74 -4.77 6.75
C ARG A 72 -18.04 -4.46 5.43
N LEU A 73 -17.64 -5.52 4.73
CA LEU A 73 -17.08 -5.43 3.40
C LEU A 73 -18.13 -5.65 2.31
N SER A 74 -17.98 -4.95 1.20
CA SER A 74 -18.76 -5.15 -0.01
C SER A 74 -17.82 -5.27 -1.21
N PRO A 75 -17.87 -6.35 -1.98
CA PRO A 75 -18.70 -7.54 -1.82
C PRO A 75 -18.28 -8.41 -0.63
N ALA A 76 -19.21 -9.17 -0.08
CA ALA A 76 -18.95 -10.05 1.06
C ALA A 76 -18.04 -11.23 0.69
N GLU A 77 -18.05 -11.63 -0.58
CA GLU A 77 -17.23 -12.70 -1.12
C GLU A 77 -16.46 -12.21 -2.34
N GLY A 78 -15.31 -12.80 -2.61
CA GLY A 78 -14.49 -12.44 -3.76
C GLY A 78 -13.22 -13.26 -3.85
N LEU A 79 -12.32 -12.84 -4.74
CA LEU A 79 -11.11 -13.57 -5.10
C LEU A 79 -10.07 -13.59 -3.98
N VAL A 80 -9.98 -12.52 -3.21
CA VAL A 80 -9.03 -12.40 -2.11
C VAL A 80 -9.65 -12.97 -0.85
N GLU A 81 -8.87 -13.67 -0.02
CA GLU A 81 -9.35 -14.27 1.22
C GLU A 81 -9.96 -13.20 2.14
N ARG A 82 -11.19 -13.45 2.58
CA ARG A 82 -12.00 -12.43 3.28
C ARG A 82 -11.51 -12.08 4.67
N GLY A 83 -10.96 -13.03 5.41
CA GLY A 83 -10.42 -12.75 6.73
C GLY A 83 -9.28 -11.74 6.70
N HIS A 84 -8.35 -11.93 5.80
CA HIS A 84 -7.22 -11.00 5.62
C HIS A 84 -7.67 -9.68 5.00
N ALA A 85 -8.56 -9.73 4.02
CA ALA A 85 -9.10 -8.51 3.40
C ALA A 85 -9.83 -7.66 4.44
N GLN A 86 -10.60 -8.26 5.33
CA GLN A 86 -11.29 -7.56 6.40
C GLN A 86 -10.31 -6.95 7.42
N ALA A 87 -9.23 -7.66 7.74
CA ALA A 87 -8.19 -7.13 8.63
C ALA A 87 -7.50 -5.91 8.02
N VAL A 88 -7.20 -5.94 6.72
CA VAL A 88 -6.67 -4.78 6.00
C VAL A 88 -7.64 -3.62 6.04
N ALA A 89 -8.92 -3.87 5.76
CA ALA A 89 -9.96 -2.85 5.75
C ALA A 89 -10.13 -2.19 7.12
N ARG A 90 -10.15 -2.96 8.20
CA ARG A 90 -10.24 -2.43 9.57
C ARG A 90 -9.05 -1.54 9.91
N ARG A 91 -7.86 -1.95 9.51
CA ARG A 91 -6.67 -1.15 9.74
C ARG A 91 -6.70 0.14 8.93
N ALA A 92 -7.16 0.08 7.69
CA ALA A 92 -7.37 1.26 6.86
C ALA A 92 -8.37 2.24 7.50
N CYS A 93 -9.46 1.73 8.05
CA CYS A 93 -10.44 2.56 8.76
C CYS A 93 -9.82 3.28 9.97
N ARG A 94 -8.98 2.58 10.75
CA ARG A 94 -8.29 3.21 11.88
C ARG A 94 -7.34 4.31 11.43
N LEU A 95 -6.57 4.06 10.39
CA LEU A 95 -5.64 5.05 9.85
C LEU A 95 -6.38 6.25 9.26
N ALA A 96 -7.49 6.04 8.60
CA ALA A 96 -8.33 7.12 8.07
C ALA A 96 -8.89 7.99 9.19
N ALA A 97 -9.32 7.38 10.31
CA ALA A 97 -9.81 8.11 11.48
C ALA A 97 -8.70 8.95 12.13
N GLU A 98 -7.45 8.51 12.04
CA GLU A 98 -6.28 9.23 12.54
C GLU A 98 -5.79 10.30 11.56
N GLY A 99 -6.41 10.42 10.38
CA GLY A 99 -6.01 11.37 9.35
C GLY A 99 -4.77 10.96 8.56
N VAL A 100 -4.37 9.70 8.60
CA VAL A 100 -3.17 9.20 7.93
C VAL A 100 -3.46 8.66 6.54
N ALA A 101 -4.66 8.18 6.31
CA ALA A 101 -5.06 7.58 5.02
C ALA A 101 -5.96 8.49 4.20
#